data_ea647871f846be7064bb6ba1eabdf29d
#
_entry.id   ea647871f846be7064bb6ba1eabdf29d
#
_cell.length_a   1.000
_cell.length_b   1.000
_cell.length_c   1.000
_cell.angle_alpha   90.00
_cell.angle_beta   90.00
_cell.angle_gamma   90.00
#
_symmetry.space_group_name_H-M   'P 1'
#
loop_
_entity.id
_entity.type
_entity.pdbx_description
1 polymer ?
#
loop_
_entity_poly.entity_id
_entity_poly.type
_entity_poly.pdbx_seq_one_letter_code
_entity_poly.pdbx_strand_id
1 'polypeptide(L)'
;MAVFQSTGIEVRNLGLMNWGGGKDGDGISLKQSLGVWVHNNDVFYGNAGSDGDQAKGDGSMDLKDNSQYVTVSYNHFWDSGKMSLCGMKSESGENWITYHHNWFDHSDSRHPRIRTMSVHVYNNYYDGNSKYGVGAAKDSEAFVEANYFRNCNYPMLSSMQGSDVLAGGIFSSENGGVIKAYNNYMEGQKSVIYANSDAGTTTASATDFDAYLATSRSETVPSTYKAKQGGKTYSNFDTKVDLGVDTADIDAPADVPSIVTKYAGRIMGGDFKWTFDNSVDDTSYSLNRPLKDKLNAYKTSLVSVGGGSISGTSHTHTYGEWTVVKAATETETGLKSRTCTGCGYNETEVIPAIGKDTPVTPDTPASGDAKVHNFTESGTTSDFYSITGSTATSRGTATYNGLTLTKCLKMESSTSIKFTASSAGKLTLVFGGTTAASGKKVKVNGTSKTVGSDGTLTVDVAKGAVTVTKGDAINLFYIVYTPSGTLETTHTHKYESKITKQATCTEAGVLTYTCTSTTGTCDKKTTKDEPFRATYDNAMEAINA
;
A
#
# COMPACT_ATOMS: atom_id res chain seq x y z
N MET A 1 18.17 8.80 6.32
CA MET A 1 17.05 8.50 7.25
C MET A 1 17.19 7.05 7.72
N ALA A 2 17.03 6.77 9.02
CA ALA A 2 17.09 5.41 9.53
C ALA A 2 15.75 5.01 10.15
N VAL A 3 15.28 3.82 9.82
CA VAL A 3 14.15 3.12 10.46
C VAL A 3 14.77 1.92 11.15
N PHE A 4 14.71 1.91 12.47
CA PHE A 4 15.42 0.95 13.30
C PHE A 4 14.48 0.31 14.31
N GLN A 5 14.46 -1.03 14.38
CA GLN A 5 13.65 -1.81 15.32
C GLN A 5 12.18 -1.35 15.38
N SER A 6 11.60 -1.10 14.20
CA SER A 6 10.27 -0.52 14.07
C SER A 6 9.33 -1.45 13.34
N THR A 7 8.03 -1.29 13.57
CA THR A 7 6.99 -2.10 12.93
C THR A 7 5.87 -1.22 12.39
N GLY A 8 5.36 -1.53 11.20
CA GLY A 8 4.23 -0.83 10.61
C GLY A 8 4.56 0.60 10.16
N ILE A 9 5.66 0.78 9.44
CA ILE A 9 6.17 2.10 9.02
C ILE A 9 5.91 2.33 7.54
N GLU A 10 5.42 3.50 7.20
CA GLU A 10 5.30 4.02 5.85
C GLU A 10 6.28 5.19 5.65
N VAL A 11 7.12 5.09 4.62
CA VAL A 11 8.08 6.14 4.22
C VAL A 11 7.71 6.60 2.83
N ARG A 12 7.13 7.78 2.72
CA ARG A 12 6.62 8.26 1.44
C ARG A 12 6.79 9.76 1.20
N ASN A 13 6.74 10.11 -0.07
CA ASN A 13 6.61 11.48 -0.58
C ASN A 13 7.76 12.41 -0.14
N LEU A 14 8.95 11.83 0.06
CA LEU A 14 10.16 12.55 0.43
C LEU A 14 11.03 12.84 -0.78
N GLY A 15 11.71 13.98 -0.75
CA GLY A 15 12.85 14.27 -1.62
C GLY A 15 14.13 14.18 -0.80
N LEU A 16 14.97 13.19 -1.05
CA LEU A 16 16.23 12.99 -0.35
C LEU A 16 17.38 13.39 -1.28
N MET A 17 18.16 14.38 -0.86
CA MET A 17 19.30 14.86 -1.61
C MET A 17 20.46 15.24 -0.68
N ASN A 18 21.69 15.09 -1.16
CA ASN A 18 22.90 15.37 -0.40
C ASN A 18 22.95 14.66 0.97
N TRP A 19 22.35 13.47 1.04
CA TRP A 19 22.34 12.63 2.22
C TRP A 19 23.70 11.98 2.46
N GLY A 20 23.91 11.39 3.62
CA GLY A 20 25.16 10.75 4.01
C GLY A 20 25.92 11.56 5.07
N GLY A 21 27.15 11.13 5.39
CA GLY A 21 28.00 11.83 6.36
C GLY A 21 28.01 11.24 7.77
N GLY A 22 27.68 9.98 7.94
CA GLY A 22 27.78 9.23 9.19
C GLY A 22 28.25 7.80 8.98
N LYS A 23 28.31 7.03 10.05
CA LYS A 23 28.71 5.60 10.02
C LYS A 23 27.82 4.74 9.12
N ASP A 24 26.55 5.15 8.94
CA ASP A 24 25.55 4.53 8.07
C ASP A 24 25.09 5.59 7.07
N GLY A 25 25.95 5.93 6.14
CA GLY A 25 25.79 7.03 5.19
C GLY A 25 24.68 6.86 4.13
N ASP A 26 23.69 6.01 4.36
CA ASP A 26 22.62 5.72 3.42
C ASP A 26 21.53 6.81 3.39
N GLY A 27 20.85 6.94 2.28
CA GLY A 27 19.68 7.81 2.14
C GLY A 27 18.52 7.34 3.02
N ILE A 28 18.09 6.09 2.80
CA ILE A 28 17.13 5.37 3.64
C ILE A 28 17.79 4.07 4.10
N SER A 29 17.78 3.78 5.38
CA SER A 29 18.31 2.54 5.94
C SER A 29 17.29 1.90 6.86
N LEU A 30 16.86 0.68 6.52
CA LEU A 30 15.99 -0.14 7.35
C LEU A 30 16.80 -1.18 8.06
N LYS A 31 16.68 -1.26 9.39
CA LYS A 31 17.39 -2.25 10.22
C LYS A 31 16.47 -2.87 11.24
N GLN A 32 16.41 -4.20 11.29
CA GLN A 32 15.59 -4.95 12.25
C GLN A 32 14.13 -4.48 12.29
N SER A 33 13.56 -4.12 11.12
CA SER A 33 12.24 -3.52 11.03
C SER A 33 11.28 -4.43 10.27
N LEU A 34 10.01 -4.41 10.66
CA LEU A 34 8.97 -5.30 10.14
C LEU A 34 7.79 -4.50 9.58
N GLY A 35 7.26 -4.94 8.45
CA GLY A 35 6.08 -4.30 7.86
C GLY A 35 6.36 -2.86 7.47
N VAL A 36 7.34 -2.65 6.57
CA VAL A 36 7.73 -1.31 6.13
C VAL A 36 7.38 -1.12 4.66
N TRP A 37 6.73 -0.02 4.34
CA TRP A 37 6.45 0.38 2.98
C TRP A 37 7.18 1.67 2.63
N VAL A 38 8.14 1.57 1.68
CA VAL A 38 8.92 2.70 1.17
C VAL A 38 8.44 3.01 -0.24
N HIS A 39 7.74 4.12 -0.43
CA HIS A 39 7.15 4.40 -1.73
C HIS A 39 7.01 5.89 -2.07
N ASN A 40 6.92 6.17 -3.36
CA ASN A 40 6.72 7.51 -3.90
C ASN A 40 7.72 8.54 -3.35
N ASN A 41 9.00 8.14 -3.27
CA ASN A 41 10.08 9.04 -2.89
C ASN A 41 10.96 9.36 -4.11
N ASP A 42 11.50 10.58 -4.15
CA ASP A 42 12.60 10.96 -5.02
C ASP A 42 13.90 10.84 -4.24
N VAL A 43 14.80 9.98 -4.68
CA VAL A 43 16.11 9.79 -4.04
C VAL A 43 17.21 10.16 -5.02
N PHE A 44 17.90 11.25 -4.73
CA PHE A 44 18.96 11.82 -5.54
C PHE A 44 20.35 11.42 -5.02
N TYR A 45 21.38 12.12 -5.43
CA TYR A 45 22.73 11.90 -4.93
C TYR A 45 22.88 12.14 -3.43
N GLY A 46 23.66 11.26 -2.81
CA GLY A 46 24.26 11.51 -1.52
C GLY A 46 25.55 12.34 -1.60
N ASN A 47 26.14 12.61 -0.44
CA ASN A 47 27.49 13.13 -0.34
C ASN A 47 28.49 12.02 -0.65
N ALA A 48 29.57 12.37 -1.34
CA ALA A 48 30.62 11.42 -1.65
C ALA A 48 31.18 10.77 -0.37
N GLY A 49 31.31 9.45 -0.40
CA GLY A 49 31.94 8.69 0.66
C GLY A 49 33.45 8.54 0.46
N SER A 50 34.06 7.71 1.32
CA SER A 50 35.51 7.44 1.27
C SER A 50 35.92 6.46 0.18
N ASP A 51 34.99 5.61 -0.28
CA ASP A 51 35.26 4.60 -1.28
C ASP A 51 35.05 5.15 -2.70
N GLY A 52 35.84 4.68 -3.66
CA GLY A 52 35.79 5.18 -5.03
C GLY A 52 34.46 4.96 -5.76
N ASP A 53 33.64 3.99 -5.30
CA ASP A 53 32.30 3.72 -5.82
C ASP A 53 31.19 4.49 -5.07
N GLN A 54 31.56 5.40 -4.19
CA GLN A 54 30.66 6.26 -3.41
C GLN A 54 30.65 7.73 -3.89
N ALA A 55 31.05 7.98 -5.12
CA ALA A 55 31.03 9.35 -5.68
C ALA A 55 29.62 9.96 -5.69
N LYS A 56 28.59 9.13 -5.83
CA LYS A 56 27.17 9.49 -5.83
C LYS A 56 26.47 9.28 -4.46
N GLY A 57 27.23 9.02 -3.42
CA GLY A 57 26.74 8.61 -2.08
C GLY A 57 26.91 7.12 -1.82
N ASP A 58 26.56 6.64 -0.63
CA ASP A 58 26.50 5.21 -0.32
C ASP A 58 25.15 4.60 -0.75
N GLY A 59 24.54 3.67 -0.02
CA GLY A 59 23.25 3.08 -0.39
C GLY A 59 22.12 4.12 -0.43
N SER A 60 21.36 4.18 -1.51
CA SER A 60 20.21 5.09 -1.55
C SER A 60 19.07 4.59 -0.67
N MET A 61 18.86 3.26 -0.65
CA MET A 61 17.81 2.61 0.14
C MET A 61 18.23 1.18 0.50
N ASP A 62 18.68 0.96 1.72
CA ASP A 62 19.25 -0.31 2.18
C ASP A 62 18.34 -1.02 3.19
N LEU A 63 18.20 -2.36 3.03
CA LEU A 63 17.54 -3.24 3.98
C LEU A 63 18.60 -4.12 4.64
N LYS A 64 18.70 -4.05 5.96
CA LYS A 64 19.76 -4.69 6.75
C LYS A 64 19.19 -5.40 7.98
N ASP A 65 20.00 -6.33 8.50
CA ASP A 65 19.83 -6.92 9.83
C ASP A 65 18.44 -7.52 10.08
N ASN A 66 18.00 -8.44 9.23
CA ASN A 66 16.71 -9.13 9.31
C ASN A 66 15.46 -8.23 9.20
N SER A 67 15.52 -7.12 8.48
CA SER A 67 14.29 -6.42 8.09
C SER A 67 13.45 -7.30 7.19
N GLN A 68 12.14 -7.41 7.46
CA GLN A 68 11.22 -8.33 6.79
C GLN A 68 9.87 -7.67 6.51
N TYR A 69 9.08 -8.26 5.60
CA TYR A 69 7.79 -7.73 5.18
C TYR A 69 7.94 -6.30 4.67
N VAL A 70 8.87 -6.09 3.73
CA VAL A 70 9.20 -4.77 3.20
C VAL A 70 8.76 -4.68 1.74
N THR A 71 8.03 -3.62 1.42
CA THR A 71 7.70 -3.26 0.05
C THR A 71 8.39 -1.96 -0.31
N VAL A 72 9.13 -1.98 -1.43
CA VAL A 72 9.78 -0.81 -2.05
C VAL A 72 9.11 -0.57 -3.39
N SER A 73 8.32 0.50 -3.52
CA SER A 73 7.50 0.68 -4.72
C SER A 73 7.33 2.13 -5.14
N TYR A 74 7.18 2.35 -6.44
CA TYR A 74 6.92 3.68 -7.00
C TYR A 74 7.91 4.76 -6.56
N ASN A 75 9.16 4.39 -6.23
CA ASN A 75 10.21 5.36 -5.96
C ASN A 75 10.94 5.72 -7.25
N HIS A 76 11.43 6.95 -7.35
CA HIS A 76 12.31 7.39 -8.41
C HIS A 76 13.72 7.56 -7.84
N PHE A 77 14.63 6.71 -8.28
CA PHE A 77 16.05 6.72 -7.90
C PHE A 77 16.86 7.37 -9.03
N TRP A 78 17.37 8.56 -8.77
CA TRP A 78 18.03 9.42 -9.73
C TRP A 78 19.54 9.19 -9.74
N ASP A 79 20.05 8.51 -10.76
CA ASP A 79 21.49 8.27 -11.00
C ASP A 79 22.26 7.78 -9.74
N SER A 80 21.66 6.85 -9.02
CA SER A 80 22.26 6.31 -7.81
C SER A 80 23.46 5.42 -8.12
N GLY A 81 24.57 5.57 -7.38
CA GLY A 81 25.74 4.70 -7.54
C GLY A 81 25.51 3.29 -6.98
N LYS A 82 24.92 3.22 -5.78
CA LYS A 82 24.60 1.98 -5.06
C LYS A 82 23.15 2.05 -4.58
N MET A 83 22.19 1.65 -5.42
CA MET A 83 20.80 1.94 -5.10
C MET A 83 20.32 1.22 -3.83
N SER A 84 20.34 -0.12 -3.78
CA SER A 84 19.84 -0.84 -2.63
C SER A 84 20.63 -2.10 -2.32
N LEU A 85 21.18 -2.18 -1.10
CA LEU A 85 21.63 -3.42 -0.53
C LEU A 85 20.46 -4.09 0.20
N CYS A 86 20.08 -5.28 -0.26
CA CYS A 86 19.01 -6.08 0.34
C CYS A 86 19.62 -7.29 1.04
N GLY A 87 19.82 -7.19 2.36
CA GLY A 87 20.51 -8.18 3.18
C GLY A 87 22.01 -7.90 3.35
N MET A 88 22.53 -8.21 4.52
CA MET A 88 23.94 -8.04 4.87
C MET A 88 24.75 -9.32 4.68
N LYS A 89 24.66 -10.23 5.62
CA LYS A 89 25.49 -11.47 5.63
C LYS A 89 24.86 -12.65 6.33
N SER A 90 23.84 -12.47 7.14
CA SER A 90 23.39 -13.47 8.11
C SER A 90 21.88 -13.43 8.34
N GLU A 91 21.17 -12.77 7.47
CA GLU A 91 19.72 -12.81 7.52
C GLU A 91 19.24 -14.24 7.32
N SER A 92 18.22 -14.60 8.07
CA SER A 92 17.64 -15.95 8.05
C SER A 92 16.13 -15.88 8.19
N GLY A 93 15.44 -16.86 7.65
CA GLY A 93 14.01 -16.97 7.73
C GLY A 93 13.29 -16.40 6.50
N GLU A 94 12.00 -16.29 6.61
CA GLU A 94 11.13 -15.75 5.58
C GLU A 94 11.30 -14.25 5.51
N ASN A 95 11.66 -13.73 4.35
CA ASN A 95 12.03 -12.33 4.20
C ASN A 95 10.85 -11.47 3.76
N TRP A 96 10.02 -11.94 2.82
CA TRP A 96 8.84 -11.24 2.33
C TRP A 96 9.15 -9.82 1.88
N ILE A 97 10.09 -9.71 0.93
CA ILE A 97 10.55 -8.45 0.40
C ILE A 97 10.16 -8.33 -1.06
N THR A 98 9.59 -7.19 -1.42
CA THR A 98 9.13 -6.91 -2.77
C THR A 98 9.64 -5.56 -3.25
N TYR A 99 10.15 -5.53 -4.49
CA TYR A 99 10.47 -4.31 -5.23
C TYR A 99 9.59 -4.25 -6.47
N HIS A 100 8.76 -3.20 -6.60
CA HIS A 100 7.92 -3.07 -7.78
C HIS A 100 7.67 -1.61 -8.18
N HIS A 101 7.49 -1.40 -9.47
CA HIS A 101 7.15 -0.09 -10.05
C HIS A 101 8.13 1.02 -9.66
N ASN A 102 9.38 0.68 -9.37
CA ASN A 102 10.41 1.69 -9.13
C ASN A 102 11.06 2.10 -10.46
N TRP A 103 11.42 3.37 -10.56
CA TRP A 103 12.22 3.90 -11.64
C TRP A 103 13.69 3.99 -11.22
N PHE A 104 14.52 3.15 -11.82
CA PHE A 104 15.97 3.17 -11.64
C PHE A 104 16.60 3.95 -12.78
N ASP A 105 16.58 5.28 -12.67
CA ASP A 105 16.86 6.23 -13.71
C ASP A 105 18.36 6.54 -13.77
N HIS A 106 19.06 5.98 -14.76
CA HIS A 106 20.51 6.08 -15.02
C HIS A 106 21.41 5.62 -13.85
N SER A 107 20.86 4.92 -12.89
CA SER A 107 21.59 4.40 -11.73
C SER A 107 22.62 3.33 -12.11
N ASP A 108 23.68 3.18 -11.27
CA ASP A 108 24.78 2.27 -11.62
C ASP A 108 24.47 0.81 -11.29
N SER A 109 24.13 0.50 -10.03
CA SER A 109 24.09 -0.87 -9.53
C SER A 109 23.14 -1.08 -8.35
N ARG A 110 22.92 -2.34 -8.01
CA ARG A 110 22.15 -2.77 -6.83
C ARG A 110 20.66 -2.44 -6.93
N HIS A 111 19.98 -2.99 -7.92
CA HIS A 111 18.54 -2.72 -8.12
C HIS A 111 17.64 -3.97 -7.97
N PRO A 112 17.65 -4.66 -6.80
CA PRO A 112 18.58 -4.59 -5.68
C PRO A 112 19.80 -5.52 -5.80
N ARG A 113 20.84 -5.34 -4.95
CA ARG A 113 21.83 -6.38 -4.64
C ARG A 113 21.33 -7.19 -3.46
N ILE A 114 21.05 -8.46 -3.68
CA ILE A 114 20.44 -9.35 -2.70
C ILE A 114 21.52 -10.26 -2.09
N ARG A 115 21.48 -10.40 -0.77
CA ARG A 115 22.29 -11.35 0.00
C ARG A 115 21.41 -12.13 0.95
N THR A 116 21.57 -13.44 1.00
CA THR A 116 20.88 -14.38 1.90
C THR A 116 19.35 -14.41 1.81
N MET A 117 18.73 -13.41 1.20
CA MET A 117 17.28 -13.23 1.15
C MET A 117 16.63 -13.81 -0.10
N SER A 118 15.31 -14.05 -0.03
CA SER A 118 14.44 -14.38 -1.16
C SER A 118 13.59 -13.16 -1.47
N VAL A 119 13.69 -12.63 -2.69
CA VAL A 119 13.10 -11.34 -3.05
C VAL A 119 12.28 -11.43 -4.32
N HIS A 120 11.09 -10.84 -4.31
CA HIS A 120 10.24 -10.67 -5.48
C HIS A 120 10.48 -9.29 -6.12
N VAL A 121 10.76 -9.27 -7.42
CA VAL A 121 11.11 -8.06 -8.19
C VAL A 121 10.26 -8.00 -9.44
N TYR A 122 9.28 -7.12 -9.51
CA TYR A 122 8.38 -7.05 -10.66
C TYR A 122 8.01 -5.63 -11.08
N ASN A 123 7.67 -5.46 -12.35
CA ASN A 123 7.22 -4.20 -12.94
C ASN A 123 8.10 -2.97 -12.64
N ASN A 124 9.40 -3.17 -12.42
CA ASN A 124 10.32 -2.04 -12.31
C ASN A 124 10.84 -1.60 -13.67
N TYR A 125 11.13 -0.32 -13.82
CA TYR A 125 11.78 0.25 -14.98
C TYR A 125 13.25 0.51 -14.70
N TYR A 126 14.10 -0.21 -15.42
CA TYR A 126 15.54 -0.09 -15.42
C TYR A 126 15.96 0.73 -16.64
N ASP A 127 16.41 1.94 -16.43
CA ASP A 127 16.57 2.94 -17.45
C ASP A 127 18.01 3.44 -17.53
N GLY A 128 18.78 2.97 -18.52
CA GLY A 128 20.15 3.40 -18.75
C GLY A 128 21.19 2.95 -17.72
N ASN A 129 20.99 1.80 -17.05
CA ASN A 129 21.80 1.38 -15.90
C ASN A 129 23.21 0.93 -16.30
N SER A 130 24.25 1.54 -15.71
CA SER A 130 25.64 1.41 -16.15
C SER A 130 26.32 0.09 -15.75
N LYS A 131 25.92 -0.52 -14.64
CA LYS A 131 26.51 -1.78 -14.16
C LYS A 131 25.49 -2.92 -14.23
N TYR A 132 24.60 -3.05 -13.25
CA TYR A 132 23.64 -4.15 -13.27
C TYR A 132 22.31 -3.78 -12.63
N GLY A 133 21.27 -4.49 -13.06
CA GLY A 133 19.94 -4.44 -12.48
C GLY A 133 19.85 -5.27 -11.19
N VAL A 134 19.24 -6.46 -11.25
CA VAL A 134 19.11 -7.37 -10.10
C VAL A 134 20.39 -8.17 -9.92
N GLY A 135 20.95 -8.19 -8.72
CA GLY A 135 22.15 -8.95 -8.38
C GLY A 135 21.94 -9.92 -7.25
N ALA A 136 22.23 -11.22 -7.49
CA ALA A 136 22.13 -12.28 -6.49
C ALA A 136 23.52 -12.70 -6.00
N ALA A 137 23.77 -12.55 -4.71
CA ALA A 137 25.02 -12.93 -4.08
C ALA A 137 24.75 -13.63 -2.75
N LYS A 138 25.76 -14.31 -2.22
CA LYS A 138 25.74 -14.94 -0.90
C LYS A 138 24.49 -15.80 -0.65
N ASP A 139 24.29 -16.76 -1.53
CA ASP A 139 23.24 -17.78 -1.42
C ASP A 139 21.80 -17.21 -1.43
N SER A 140 21.60 -16.01 -1.98
CA SER A 140 20.29 -15.40 -2.14
C SER A 140 19.52 -15.97 -3.33
N GLU A 141 18.27 -15.59 -3.43
CA GLU A 141 17.42 -15.91 -4.56
C GLU A 141 16.46 -14.77 -4.90
N ALA A 142 16.11 -14.64 -6.19
CA ALA A 142 15.17 -13.65 -6.65
C ALA A 142 14.18 -14.24 -7.66
N PHE A 143 12.91 -13.86 -7.54
CA PHE A 143 11.94 -14.02 -8.60
C PHE A 143 11.81 -12.66 -9.31
N VAL A 144 12.23 -12.62 -10.58
CA VAL A 144 12.30 -11.41 -11.39
C VAL A 144 11.32 -11.55 -12.55
N GLU A 145 10.19 -10.85 -12.47
CA GLU A 145 9.12 -10.98 -13.48
C GLU A 145 8.59 -9.64 -13.99
N ALA A 146 8.22 -9.63 -15.26
CA ALA A 146 7.51 -8.52 -15.90
C ALA A 146 8.18 -7.14 -15.73
N ASN A 147 9.50 -7.07 -15.59
CA ASN A 147 10.24 -5.81 -15.55
C ASN A 147 10.60 -5.35 -16.97
N TYR A 148 10.89 -4.06 -17.14
CA TYR A 148 11.41 -3.48 -18.35
C TYR A 148 12.85 -2.99 -18.13
N PHE A 149 13.79 -3.52 -18.94
CA PHE A 149 15.20 -3.13 -18.93
C PHE A 149 15.53 -2.42 -20.24
N ARG A 150 15.78 -1.12 -20.20
CA ARG A 150 16.25 -0.30 -21.30
C ARG A 150 17.72 0.07 -21.08
N ASN A 151 18.60 -0.33 -21.99
CA ASN A 151 20.03 -0.02 -21.90
C ASN A 151 20.64 -0.32 -20.51
N CYS A 152 20.17 -1.37 -19.85
CA CYS A 152 20.77 -1.90 -18.62
C CYS A 152 21.89 -2.88 -19.01
N ASN A 153 23.16 -2.55 -18.73
CA ASN A 153 24.29 -3.35 -19.23
C ASN A 153 24.16 -4.84 -18.85
N TYR A 154 23.81 -5.13 -17.61
CA TYR A 154 23.60 -6.49 -17.10
C TYR A 154 22.29 -6.54 -16.34
N PRO A 155 21.18 -6.87 -16.98
CA PRO A 155 19.85 -6.87 -16.35
C PRO A 155 19.78 -7.71 -15.07
N MET A 156 20.42 -8.86 -15.09
CA MET A 156 20.51 -9.81 -13.97
C MET A 156 21.94 -10.33 -13.87
N LEU A 157 22.45 -10.43 -12.66
CA LEU A 157 23.77 -11.02 -12.38
C LEU A 157 23.72 -11.96 -11.17
N SER A 158 24.43 -13.08 -11.27
CA SER A 158 24.78 -13.88 -10.10
C SER A 158 26.29 -13.81 -9.86
N SER A 159 26.67 -13.63 -8.59
CA SER A 159 28.08 -13.44 -8.22
C SER A 159 28.96 -14.62 -8.62
N MET A 160 30.14 -14.33 -9.15
CA MET A 160 31.19 -15.28 -9.56
C MET A 160 30.79 -16.27 -10.64
N GLN A 161 29.79 -15.93 -11.44
CA GLN A 161 29.36 -16.76 -12.58
C GLN A 161 28.74 -15.89 -13.68
N GLY A 162 28.49 -16.49 -14.84
CA GLY A 162 27.80 -15.85 -15.94
C GLY A 162 28.45 -14.56 -16.38
N SER A 163 27.65 -13.54 -16.57
CA SER A 163 28.09 -12.22 -17.00
C SER A 163 28.95 -11.49 -15.97
N ASP A 164 28.87 -11.81 -14.68
CA ASP A 164 29.74 -11.21 -13.66
C ASP A 164 31.21 -11.55 -13.93
N VAL A 165 31.51 -12.80 -14.26
CA VAL A 165 32.87 -13.24 -14.62
C VAL A 165 33.34 -12.60 -15.91
N LEU A 166 32.48 -12.53 -16.92
CA LEU A 166 32.80 -11.89 -18.21
C LEU A 166 33.06 -10.39 -18.08
N ALA A 167 32.42 -9.74 -17.12
CA ALA A 167 32.59 -8.32 -16.82
C ALA A 167 33.80 -8.03 -15.91
N GLY A 168 34.60 -9.04 -15.54
CA GLY A 168 35.76 -8.87 -14.68
C GLY A 168 35.48 -8.88 -13.18
N GLY A 169 34.30 -9.35 -12.75
CA GLY A 169 33.91 -9.46 -11.35
C GLY A 169 33.39 -8.13 -10.77
N ILE A 170 32.10 -7.88 -10.92
CA ILE A 170 31.44 -6.68 -10.39
C ILE A 170 31.14 -6.84 -8.88
N PHE A 171 30.90 -8.07 -8.45
CA PHE A 171 30.65 -8.39 -7.05
C PHE A 171 31.95 -8.60 -6.25
N SER A 172 31.83 -8.58 -4.92
CA SER A 172 32.97 -8.69 -3.98
C SER A 172 33.35 -10.16 -3.71
N SER A 173 33.36 -11.02 -4.73
CA SER A 173 33.76 -12.45 -4.64
C SER A 173 32.98 -13.26 -3.60
N GLU A 174 31.69 -12.95 -3.39
CA GLU A 174 30.79 -13.74 -2.56
C GLU A 174 30.24 -14.92 -3.38
N ASN A 175 29.76 -15.97 -2.69
CA ASN A 175 29.01 -17.04 -3.36
C ASN A 175 27.91 -16.46 -4.23
N GLY A 176 27.54 -17.15 -5.30
CA GLY A 176 26.42 -16.77 -6.14
C GLY A 176 25.07 -17.00 -5.48
N GLY A 177 24.03 -16.48 -6.08
CA GLY A 177 22.64 -16.78 -5.80
C GLY A 177 21.96 -17.37 -7.03
N VAL A 178 20.64 -17.55 -6.99
CA VAL A 178 19.87 -18.01 -8.14
C VAL A 178 18.72 -17.05 -8.42
N ILE A 179 18.60 -16.64 -9.68
CA ILE A 179 17.53 -15.80 -10.18
C ILE A 179 16.62 -16.65 -11.07
N LYS A 180 15.31 -16.64 -10.80
CA LYS A 180 14.28 -17.10 -11.72
C LYS A 180 13.75 -15.87 -12.46
N ALA A 181 13.84 -15.86 -13.79
CA ALA A 181 13.35 -14.80 -14.66
C ALA A 181 12.10 -15.26 -15.39
N TYR A 182 11.07 -14.42 -15.43
CA TYR A 182 9.85 -14.70 -16.17
C TYR A 182 9.30 -13.42 -16.81
N ASN A 183 8.92 -13.49 -18.08
CA ASN A 183 8.20 -12.44 -18.80
C ASN A 183 8.81 -11.03 -18.69
N ASN A 184 10.15 -10.89 -18.62
CA ASN A 184 10.80 -9.58 -18.63
C ASN A 184 11.02 -9.10 -20.07
N TYR A 185 10.94 -7.80 -20.29
CA TYR A 185 11.35 -7.16 -21.54
C TYR A 185 12.73 -6.54 -21.40
N MET A 186 13.59 -6.72 -22.41
CA MET A 186 14.97 -6.23 -22.38
C MET A 186 15.36 -5.70 -23.74
N GLU A 187 15.98 -4.52 -23.75
CA GLU A 187 16.59 -3.94 -24.94
C GLU A 187 17.91 -3.23 -24.60
N GLY A 188 18.88 -3.32 -25.50
CA GLY A 188 20.17 -2.66 -25.36
C GLY A 188 21.08 -3.21 -24.26
N GLN A 189 20.78 -4.38 -23.70
CA GLN A 189 21.62 -5.04 -22.69
C GLN A 189 22.95 -5.49 -23.31
N LYS A 190 24.02 -5.42 -22.52
CA LYS A 190 25.35 -5.90 -22.93
C LYS A 190 25.46 -7.41 -22.82
N SER A 191 24.95 -8.00 -21.75
CA SER A 191 24.96 -9.44 -21.55
C SER A 191 23.88 -9.91 -20.58
N VAL A 192 23.29 -11.06 -20.90
CA VAL A 192 22.52 -11.91 -20.00
C VAL A 192 22.68 -13.37 -20.43
N ILE A 193 22.95 -14.27 -19.50
CA ILE A 193 23.15 -15.69 -19.74
C ILE A 193 22.09 -16.47 -18.99
N TYR A 194 21.27 -17.21 -19.72
CA TYR A 194 20.28 -18.08 -19.12
C TYR A 194 20.80 -19.49 -18.95
N ALA A 195 20.43 -20.14 -17.83
CA ALA A 195 20.84 -21.50 -17.51
C ALA A 195 20.30 -22.56 -18.48
N ASN A 196 19.13 -22.32 -19.04
CA ASN A 196 18.27 -23.30 -19.73
C ASN A 196 17.80 -22.81 -21.12
N SER A 197 18.35 -21.70 -21.63
CA SER A 197 17.88 -21.13 -22.88
C SER A 197 19.01 -20.37 -23.59
N ASP A 198 19.03 -20.46 -24.92
CA ASP A 198 19.93 -19.69 -25.80
C ASP A 198 19.33 -18.33 -26.20
N ALA A 199 18.22 -17.93 -25.58
CA ALA A 199 17.63 -16.59 -25.78
C ALA A 199 18.47 -15.45 -25.19
N GLY A 200 19.51 -15.80 -24.41
CA GLY A 200 20.50 -14.86 -23.89
C GLY A 200 21.60 -14.50 -24.90
N THR A 201 22.70 -13.95 -24.37
CA THR A 201 23.84 -13.46 -25.20
C THR A 201 24.91 -14.54 -25.46
N THR A 202 24.88 -15.65 -24.72
CA THR A 202 25.82 -16.76 -24.87
C THR A 202 25.15 -18.10 -24.57
N THR A 203 25.87 -19.19 -24.84
CA THR A 203 25.38 -20.56 -24.66
C THR A 203 25.01 -20.87 -23.22
N ALA A 204 23.89 -21.54 -23.03
CA ALA A 204 23.36 -21.98 -21.74
C ALA A 204 24.30 -22.94 -20.97
N SER A 205 24.30 -22.82 -19.65
CA SER A 205 25.02 -23.69 -18.73
C SER A 205 24.23 -23.89 -17.43
N ALA A 206 24.23 -25.09 -16.90
CA ALA A 206 23.53 -25.42 -15.67
C ALA A 206 24.14 -24.83 -14.39
N THR A 207 25.37 -24.33 -14.46
CA THR A 207 26.11 -23.78 -13.31
C THR A 207 26.82 -22.47 -13.55
N ASP A 208 26.80 -21.96 -14.80
CA ASP A 208 27.49 -20.73 -15.17
C ASP A 208 26.52 -19.82 -15.93
N PHE A 209 25.66 -19.16 -15.22
CA PHE A 209 24.54 -18.41 -15.74
C PHE A 209 24.20 -17.21 -14.85
N ASP A 210 23.42 -16.28 -15.36
CA ASP A 210 22.84 -15.16 -14.62
C ASP A 210 21.47 -15.50 -14.04
N ALA A 211 20.62 -16.14 -14.84
CA ALA A 211 19.26 -16.48 -14.43
C ALA A 211 18.76 -17.77 -15.09
N TYR A 212 17.76 -18.39 -14.49
CA TYR A 212 16.93 -19.44 -15.10
C TYR A 212 15.72 -18.78 -15.77
N LEU A 213 15.50 -19.03 -17.05
CA LEU A 213 14.39 -18.48 -17.81
C LEU A 213 13.16 -19.41 -17.71
N ALA A 214 12.17 -19.00 -16.94
CA ALA A 214 10.92 -19.73 -16.82
C ALA A 214 9.97 -19.43 -18.00
N THR A 215 9.25 -20.45 -18.44
CA THR A 215 8.23 -20.35 -19.52
C THR A 215 6.84 -20.05 -18.99
N SER A 216 6.64 -20.24 -17.68
CA SER A 216 5.41 -19.84 -16.98
C SER A 216 5.73 -19.35 -15.58
N ARG A 217 4.84 -18.53 -15.00
CA ARG A 217 5.00 -17.98 -13.65
C ARG A 217 5.12 -19.10 -12.60
N SER A 218 4.35 -20.17 -12.76
CA SER A 218 4.30 -21.31 -11.83
C SER A 218 5.38 -22.36 -12.06
N GLU A 219 6.24 -22.18 -13.06
CA GLU A 219 7.33 -23.13 -13.33
C GLU A 219 8.32 -23.17 -12.17
N THR A 220 8.75 -24.36 -11.79
CA THR A 220 9.77 -24.55 -10.76
C THR A 220 11.15 -24.69 -11.37
N VAL A 221 12.15 -24.09 -10.74
CA VAL A 221 13.55 -24.23 -11.13
C VAL A 221 14.09 -25.59 -10.64
N PRO A 222 14.51 -26.50 -11.54
CA PRO A 222 15.12 -27.77 -11.14
C PRO A 222 16.42 -27.55 -10.36
N SER A 223 16.68 -28.41 -9.35
CA SER A 223 17.88 -28.33 -8.52
C SER A 223 19.19 -28.63 -9.24
N THR A 224 19.13 -29.09 -10.48
CA THR A 224 20.30 -29.19 -11.37
C THR A 224 20.91 -27.85 -11.72
N TYR A 225 20.08 -26.77 -11.76
CA TYR A 225 20.52 -25.41 -11.95
C TYR A 225 20.87 -24.79 -10.60
N LYS A 226 22.12 -24.51 -10.39
CA LYS A 226 22.64 -24.04 -9.10
C LYS A 226 23.80 -23.08 -9.28
N ALA A 227 24.00 -22.25 -8.28
CA ALA A 227 25.13 -21.33 -8.27
C ALA A 227 26.47 -22.07 -8.34
N LYS A 228 27.38 -21.57 -9.18
CA LYS A 228 28.71 -22.15 -9.41
C LYS A 228 29.55 -22.20 -8.14
N GLN A 229 29.52 -21.12 -7.37
CA GLN A 229 30.16 -21.01 -6.08
C GLN A 229 29.11 -21.11 -4.96
N GLY A 230 29.34 -22.01 -3.99
CA GLY A 230 28.42 -22.28 -2.88
C GLY A 230 27.33 -23.31 -3.19
N GLY A 231 27.03 -23.56 -4.46
CA GLY A 231 26.08 -24.61 -4.86
C GLY A 231 24.62 -24.32 -4.50
N LYS A 232 24.25 -23.08 -4.22
CA LYS A 232 22.88 -22.65 -3.92
C LYS A 232 21.94 -23.09 -5.04
N THR A 233 20.85 -23.76 -4.67
CA THR A 233 19.72 -24.06 -5.54
C THR A 233 18.58 -23.11 -5.25
N TYR A 234 17.72 -22.86 -6.23
CA TYR A 234 16.52 -22.06 -6.05
C TYR A 234 15.50 -22.83 -5.19
N SER A 235 14.97 -22.20 -4.15
CA SER A 235 14.04 -22.87 -3.24
C SER A 235 12.62 -23.01 -3.80
N ASN A 236 12.33 -22.33 -4.89
CA ASN A 236 10.99 -22.18 -5.46
C ASN A 236 10.01 -21.51 -4.47
N PHE A 237 10.49 -20.52 -3.74
CA PHE A 237 9.69 -19.79 -2.75
C PHE A 237 8.45 -19.17 -3.39
N ASP A 238 8.58 -18.65 -4.60
CA ASP A 238 7.52 -17.98 -5.37
C ASP A 238 6.35 -18.89 -5.75
N THR A 239 6.55 -20.22 -5.73
CA THR A 239 5.49 -21.21 -6.01
C THR A 239 5.00 -21.93 -4.77
N LYS A 240 5.70 -21.78 -3.64
CA LYS A 240 5.38 -22.45 -2.37
C LYS A 240 4.62 -21.59 -1.41
N VAL A 241 4.74 -20.27 -1.55
CA VAL A 241 4.09 -19.31 -0.68
C VAL A 241 3.28 -18.32 -1.53
N ASP A 242 2.24 -17.77 -0.93
CA ASP A 242 1.50 -16.65 -1.52
C ASP A 242 2.35 -15.39 -1.37
N LEU A 243 2.79 -14.83 -2.48
CA LEU A 243 3.55 -13.58 -2.50
C LEU A 243 2.68 -12.33 -2.25
N GLY A 244 1.36 -12.51 -2.09
CA GLY A 244 0.43 -11.41 -1.91
C GLY A 244 0.24 -10.54 -3.16
N VAL A 245 0.60 -11.07 -4.33
CA VAL A 245 0.50 -10.37 -5.62
C VAL A 245 -0.33 -11.21 -6.58
N ASP A 246 -1.53 -10.72 -6.92
CA ASP A 246 -2.36 -11.34 -7.96
C ASP A 246 -1.68 -11.13 -9.33
N THR A 247 -1.78 -12.14 -10.20
CA THR A 247 -1.31 -12.01 -11.59
C THR A 247 -2.04 -10.91 -12.37
N ALA A 248 -3.24 -10.57 -11.96
CA ALA A 248 -4.01 -9.47 -12.53
C ALA A 248 -3.44 -8.08 -12.16
N ASP A 249 -2.62 -7.99 -11.11
CA ASP A 249 -2.00 -6.76 -10.64
C ASP A 249 -0.58 -6.56 -11.23
N ILE A 250 -0.14 -7.49 -12.09
CA ILE A 250 1.15 -7.41 -12.78
C ILE A 250 0.93 -6.82 -14.16
N ASP A 251 1.49 -5.64 -14.39
CA ASP A 251 1.43 -4.96 -15.68
C ASP A 251 2.21 -5.71 -16.76
N ALA A 252 1.76 -5.58 -17.99
CA ALA A 252 2.53 -6.09 -19.12
C ALA A 252 3.89 -5.36 -19.19
N PRO A 253 5.00 -6.08 -19.42
CA PRO A 253 6.33 -5.45 -19.43
C PRO A 253 6.44 -4.23 -20.35
N ALA A 254 5.77 -4.28 -21.50
CA ALA A 254 5.81 -3.19 -22.49
C ALA A 254 5.17 -1.88 -21.96
N ASP A 255 4.25 -1.97 -21.00
CA ASP A 255 3.55 -0.82 -20.45
C ASP A 255 4.29 -0.20 -19.25
N VAL A 256 5.23 -0.96 -18.65
CA VAL A 256 5.97 -0.56 -17.44
C VAL A 256 6.63 0.81 -17.55
N PRO A 257 7.34 1.19 -18.65
CA PRO A 257 7.93 2.52 -18.74
C PRO A 257 6.90 3.63 -18.61
N SER A 258 5.75 3.50 -19.29
CA SER A 258 4.70 4.52 -19.27
C SER A 258 4.03 4.66 -17.91
N ILE A 259 3.84 3.54 -17.22
CA ILE A 259 3.24 3.48 -15.87
C ILE A 259 4.23 4.06 -14.85
N VAL A 260 5.45 3.54 -14.86
CA VAL A 260 6.45 3.91 -13.85
C VAL A 260 6.86 5.37 -13.96
N THR A 261 7.14 5.87 -15.16
CA THR A 261 7.51 7.29 -15.34
C THR A 261 6.37 8.25 -14.97
N LYS A 262 5.13 7.78 -14.98
CA LYS A 262 3.96 8.57 -14.59
C LYS A 262 3.73 8.59 -13.07
N TYR A 263 4.01 7.50 -12.38
CA TYR A 263 3.59 7.31 -11.00
C TYR A 263 4.73 7.19 -9.98
N ALA A 264 5.96 6.89 -10.41
CA ALA A 264 7.11 6.85 -9.52
C ALA A 264 7.56 8.26 -9.10
N GLY A 265 8.23 8.31 -7.95
CA GLY A 265 8.64 9.58 -7.34
C GLY A 265 7.55 10.21 -6.47
N ARG A 266 7.80 11.43 -6.01
CA ARG A 266 6.89 12.13 -5.11
C ARG A 266 5.53 12.35 -5.74
N ILE A 267 4.47 12.07 -4.97
CA ILE A 267 3.09 12.36 -5.37
C ILE A 267 2.95 13.86 -5.60
N MET A 268 2.34 14.25 -6.70
CA MET A 268 2.24 15.64 -7.20
C MET A 268 3.56 16.21 -7.74
N GLY A 269 4.61 15.38 -7.80
CA GLY A 269 5.94 15.76 -8.24
C GLY A 269 6.70 16.63 -7.25
N GLY A 270 8.01 16.72 -7.44
CA GLY A 270 8.87 17.64 -6.72
C GLY A 270 9.09 18.94 -7.49
N ASP A 271 9.57 19.96 -6.81
CA ASP A 271 10.01 21.22 -7.41
C ASP A 271 11.38 21.12 -8.08
N PHE A 272 12.20 20.12 -7.70
CA PHE A 272 13.45 19.81 -8.40
C PHE A 272 13.14 19.10 -9.71
N LYS A 273 13.64 19.65 -10.83
CA LYS A 273 13.45 19.09 -12.17
C LYS A 273 14.80 18.80 -12.82
N TRP A 274 14.93 17.61 -13.38
CA TRP A 274 16.07 17.16 -14.13
C TRP A 274 15.60 16.31 -15.32
N THR A 275 16.36 16.27 -16.37
CA THR A 275 16.18 15.36 -17.50
C THR A 275 17.56 14.91 -17.96
N PHE A 276 17.75 13.61 -18.05
CA PHE A 276 18.98 13.02 -18.56
C PHE A 276 19.05 13.14 -20.09
N ASP A 277 20.26 13.22 -20.61
CA ASP A 277 20.53 13.06 -22.02
C ASP A 277 20.94 11.61 -22.28
N ASN A 278 20.00 10.80 -22.74
CA ASN A 278 20.20 9.37 -22.96
C ASN A 278 21.41 9.07 -23.91
N SER A 279 21.76 9.99 -24.79
CA SER A 279 22.93 9.81 -25.67
C SER A 279 24.28 9.91 -24.95
N VAL A 280 24.29 10.47 -23.75
CA VAL A 280 25.48 10.70 -22.91
C VAL A 280 25.43 9.97 -21.60
N ASP A 281 24.23 9.96 -20.96
CA ASP A 281 24.04 9.47 -19.60
C ASP A 281 23.76 7.98 -19.54
N ASP A 282 23.18 7.36 -20.60
CA ASP A 282 22.95 5.92 -20.66
C ASP A 282 24.24 5.13 -20.41
N THR A 283 24.15 4.19 -19.49
CA THR A 283 25.26 3.31 -19.10
C THR A 283 26.53 4.02 -18.59
N SER A 284 26.41 5.28 -18.24
CA SER A 284 27.50 6.07 -17.65
C SER A 284 27.53 5.87 -16.14
N TYR A 285 28.66 5.42 -15.59
CA TYR A 285 28.87 5.37 -14.13
C TYR A 285 29.58 6.61 -13.58
N SER A 286 29.87 7.57 -14.43
CA SER A 286 30.48 8.83 -14.04
C SER A 286 29.48 9.69 -13.25
N LEU A 287 29.99 10.50 -12.31
CA LEU A 287 29.18 11.50 -11.64
C LEU A 287 28.67 12.52 -12.66
N ASN A 288 27.36 12.64 -12.81
CA ASN A 288 26.76 13.71 -13.62
C ASN A 288 26.93 15.05 -12.87
N ARG A 289 28.00 15.78 -13.22
CA ARG A 289 28.36 17.03 -12.55
C ARG A 289 27.28 18.10 -12.65
N PRO A 290 26.66 18.35 -13.83
CA PRO A 290 25.55 19.30 -13.92
C PRO A 290 24.39 18.98 -12.96
N LEU A 291 24.01 17.70 -12.83
CA LEU A 291 22.99 17.26 -11.85
C LEU A 291 23.46 17.54 -10.42
N LYS A 292 24.71 17.15 -10.07
CA LYS A 292 25.26 17.37 -8.73
C LYS A 292 25.34 18.85 -8.38
N ASP A 293 25.76 19.69 -9.30
CA ASP A 293 25.85 21.13 -9.09
C ASP A 293 24.46 21.76 -8.88
N LYS A 294 23.46 21.28 -9.64
CA LYS A 294 22.08 21.71 -9.46
C LYS A 294 21.51 21.27 -8.12
N LEU A 295 21.82 20.06 -7.66
CA LEU A 295 21.44 19.57 -6.33
C LEU A 295 22.11 20.38 -5.20
N ASN A 296 23.38 20.73 -5.35
CA ASN A 296 24.10 21.55 -4.38
C ASN A 296 23.58 22.99 -4.32
N ALA A 297 23.15 23.51 -5.45
CA ALA A 297 22.57 24.85 -5.54
C ALA A 297 21.09 24.91 -5.12
N TYR A 298 20.43 23.74 -4.98
CA TYR A 298 19.03 23.69 -4.64
C TYR A 298 18.78 24.30 -3.25
N LYS A 299 17.81 25.19 -3.21
CA LYS A 299 17.33 25.81 -1.98
C LYS A 299 15.83 25.58 -1.86
N THR A 300 15.45 24.94 -0.79
CA THR A 300 14.03 24.81 -0.44
C THR A 300 13.65 25.88 0.58
N SER A 301 12.42 26.34 0.52
CA SER A 301 11.83 27.09 1.64
C SER A 301 11.51 26.11 2.75
N LEU A 302 12.20 26.21 3.88
CA LEU A 302 11.89 25.42 5.06
C LEU A 302 10.51 25.85 5.59
N VAL A 303 9.61 24.91 5.68
CA VAL A 303 8.33 25.10 6.39
C VAL A 303 8.50 24.48 7.77
N SER A 304 8.31 25.29 8.81
CA SER A 304 8.34 24.82 10.18
C SER A 304 7.17 23.88 10.43
N VAL A 305 7.46 22.63 10.78
CA VAL A 305 6.46 21.65 11.19
C VAL A 305 6.51 21.56 12.73
N GLY A 306 5.39 21.86 13.38
CA GLY A 306 5.26 21.67 14.83
C GLY A 306 5.73 22.83 15.72
N GLY A 307 5.32 24.07 15.47
CA GLY A 307 5.25 25.13 16.49
C GLY A 307 6.49 25.96 16.71
N GLY A 308 7.43 26.00 15.79
CA GLY A 308 8.46 27.06 15.77
C GLY A 308 7.83 28.38 15.33
N SER A 309 8.06 29.45 16.09
CA SER A 309 7.61 30.79 15.73
C SER A 309 8.26 31.21 14.42
N ILE A 310 7.54 31.09 13.31
CA ILE A 310 7.89 31.85 12.12
C ILE A 310 7.24 33.22 12.35
N SER A 311 8.03 34.26 12.30
CA SER A 311 7.53 35.63 12.25
C SER A 311 6.84 35.86 10.89
N GLY A 312 5.65 35.33 10.78
CA GLY A 312 4.75 35.47 9.66
C GLY A 312 3.34 35.27 10.19
N THR A 313 2.47 36.16 9.87
CA THR A 313 1.07 36.20 10.29
C THR A 313 0.45 34.80 10.28
N SER A 314 -0.12 34.39 11.41
CA SER A 314 -0.91 33.15 11.51
C SER A 314 -1.99 33.16 10.44
N HIS A 315 -1.88 32.23 9.51
CA HIS A 315 -2.82 32.10 8.41
C HIS A 315 -3.80 30.96 8.74
N THR A 316 -5.05 31.30 8.85
CA THR A 316 -6.12 30.31 8.90
C THR A 316 -6.35 29.81 7.47
N HIS A 317 -6.16 28.51 7.24
CA HIS A 317 -6.34 27.95 5.92
C HIS A 317 -7.80 28.06 5.45
N THR A 318 -7.98 28.70 4.32
CA THR A 318 -9.25 28.71 3.58
C THR A 318 -9.04 27.88 2.32
N TYR A 319 -9.64 26.71 2.30
CA TYR A 319 -9.44 25.77 1.21
C TYR A 319 -10.45 25.98 0.08
N GLY A 320 -10.01 25.73 -1.14
CA GLY A 320 -10.88 25.54 -2.28
C GLY A 320 -11.60 24.19 -2.24
N GLU A 321 -12.31 23.87 -3.32
CA GLU A 321 -13.01 22.59 -3.46
C GLU A 321 -12.03 21.41 -3.54
N TRP A 322 -12.50 20.24 -3.09
CA TRP A 322 -11.74 18.99 -3.23
C TRP A 322 -11.63 18.57 -4.69
N THR A 323 -10.43 18.28 -5.14
CA THR A 323 -10.15 17.71 -6.47
C THR A 323 -9.66 16.28 -6.29
N VAL A 324 -10.27 15.32 -6.99
CA VAL A 324 -9.79 13.94 -7.00
C VAL A 324 -8.49 13.88 -7.81
N VAL A 325 -7.41 13.52 -7.15
CA VAL A 325 -6.06 13.37 -7.74
C VAL A 325 -5.90 11.97 -8.33
N LYS A 326 -6.40 10.96 -7.59
CA LYS A 326 -6.48 9.57 -8.01
C LYS A 326 -7.87 9.07 -7.63
N ALA A 327 -8.62 8.54 -8.59
CA ALA A 327 -9.88 7.87 -8.28
C ALA A 327 -9.60 6.56 -7.52
N ALA A 328 -10.45 6.23 -6.54
CA ALA A 328 -10.41 4.92 -5.94
C ALA A 328 -10.92 3.88 -6.95
N THR A 329 -10.32 2.69 -6.94
CA THR A 329 -10.79 1.51 -7.66
C THR A 329 -11.40 0.50 -6.70
N GLU A 330 -11.87 -0.63 -7.18
CA GLU A 330 -12.38 -1.71 -6.33
C GLU A 330 -11.33 -2.24 -5.35
N THR A 331 -10.06 -2.17 -5.72
CA THR A 331 -8.92 -2.73 -4.96
C THR A 331 -7.96 -1.68 -4.43
N GLU A 332 -8.00 -0.44 -4.95
CA GLU A 332 -7.06 0.59 -4.57
C GLU A 332 -7.76 1.82 -3.99
N THR A 333 -7.13 2.39 -2.99
CA THR A 333 -7.54 3.69 -2.45
C THR A 333 -7.25 4.80 -3.46
N GLY A 334 -8.19 5.72 -3.59
CA GLY A 334 -7.99 6.98 -4.29
C GLY A 334 -7.37 8.04 -3.40
N LEU A 335 -7.13 9.20 -3.98
CA LEU A 335 -6.62 10.38 -3.29
C LEU A 335 -7.36 11.61 -3.80
N LYS A 336 -7.81 12.47 -2.89
CA LYS A 336 -8.31 13.81 -3.23
C LYS A 336 -7.44 14.86 -2.56
N SER A 337 -7.33 16.01 -3.18
CA SER A 337 -6.60 17.15 -2.62
C SER A 337 -7.41 18.43 -2.73
N ARG A 338 -7.11 19.39 -1.86
CA ARG A 338 -7.58 20.76 -1.96
C ARG A 338 -6.47 21.73 -1.59
N THR A 339 -6.48 22.88 -2.21
CA THR A 339 -5.44 23.89 -2.02
C THR A 339 -5.97 25.04 -1.21
N CYS A 340 -5.19 25.49 -0.24
CA CYS A 340 -5.47 26.75 0.45
C CYS A 340 -5.33 27.93 -0.52
N THR A 341 -6.38 28.71 -0.67
CA THR A 341 -6.43 29.84 -1.60
C THR A 341 -5.51 30.99 -1.21
N GLY A 342 -5.10 31.04 0.07
CA GLY A 342 -4.25 32.12 0.60
C GLY A 342 -2.75 31.81 0.58
N CYS A 343 -2.34 30.54 0.77
CA CYS A 343 -0.91 30.18 0.89
C CYS A 343 -0.46 29.06 -0.05
N GLY A 344 -1.37 28.47 -0.84
CA GLY A 344 -1.03 27.37 -1.74
C GLY A 344 -0.81 26.02 -1.05
N TYR A 345 -1.00 25.90 0.26
CA TYR A 345 -0.88 24.63 0.98
C TYR A 345 -1.92 23.63 0.46
N ASN A 346 -1.45 22.43 0.12
CA ASN A 346 -2.30 21.34 -0.34
C ASN A 346 -2.61 20.38 0.82
N GLU A 347 -3.88 20.23 1.14
CA GLU A 347 -4.38 19.19 2.02
C GLU A 347 -4.82 17.99 1.18
N THR A 348 -4.47 16.80 1.61
CA THR A 348 -4.84 15.55 0.91
C THR A 348 -5.64 14.64 1.83
N GLU A 349 -6.60 13.91 1.25
CA GLU A 349 -7.40 12.92 1.96
C GLU A 349 -7.54 11.68 1.11
N VAL A 350 -7.36 10.52 1.74
CA VAL A 350 -7.50 9.21 1.07
C VAL A 350 -8.97 8.95 0.78
N ILE A 351 -9.28 8.56 -0.44
CA ILE A 351 -10.58 8.01 -0.83
C ILE A 351 -10.49 6.50 -0.60
N PRO A 352 -11.28 5.89 0.29
CA PRO A 352 -11.27 4.45 0.48
C PRO A 352 -11.46 3.70 -0.83
N ALA A 353 -10.80 2.54 -0.98
CA ALA A 353 -11.05 1.64 -2.10
C ALA A 353 -12.55 1.28 -2.16
N ILE A 354 -13.09 1.18 -3.36
CA ILE A 354 -14.52 0.91 -3.57
C ILE A 354 -14.88 -0.53 -3.13
N GLY A 355 -13.87 -1.40 -2.96
CA GLY A 355 -13.97 -2.79 -2.50
C GLY A 355 -14.50 -3.71 -3.61
N LYS A 356 -13.77 -4.76 -3.94
CA LYS A 356 -14.39 -5.97 -4.51
C LYS A 356 -15.27 -6.55 -3.42
N ASP A 357 -16.53 -6.83 -3.70
CA ASP A 357 -17.33 -7.71 -2.83
C ASP A 357 -16.61 -9.06 -2.74
N THR A 358 -15.73 -9.19 -1.75
CA THR A 358 -15.21 -10.50 -1.35
C THR A 358 -16.40 -11.33 -0.90
N PRO A 359 -16.49 -12.61 -1.29
CA PRO A 359 -17.48 -13.52 -0.71
C PRO A 359 -17.22 -13.58 0.80
N VAL A 360 -17.97 -12.83 1.56
CA VAL A 360 -17.98 -12.95 3.02
C VAL A 360 -18.51 -14.33 3.37
N THR A 361 -17.73 -15.10 4.12
CA THR A 361 -18.21 -16.19 4.93
C THR A 361 -19.52 -15.76 5.63
N PRO A 362 -20.54 -16.62 5.68
CA PRO A 362 -21.86 -16.22 6.15
C PRO A 362 -21.86 -16.03 7.66
N ASP A 363 -21.60 -14.82 8.13
CA ASP A 363 -21.95 -14.38 9.48
C ASP A 363 -21.80 -12.86 9.71
N THR A 364 -22.29 -12.02 8.78
CA THR A 364 -22.67 -10.65 9.15
C THR A 364 -23.70 -10.12 8.14
N PRO A 365 -24.95 -9.87 8.55
CA PRO A 365 -25.94 -9.28 7.66
C PRO A 365 -25.53 -7.85 7.29
N ALA A 366 -25.63 -7.51 6.02
CA ALA A 366 -25.45 -6.15 5.53
C ALA A 366 -26.36 -5.19 6.30
N SER A 367 -25.76 -4.28 7.06
CA SER A 367 -26.42 -3.34 7.94
C SER A 367 -26.98 -2.18 7.12
N GLY A 368 -28.28 -2.02 7.12
CA GLY A 368 -28.88 -0.69 7.05
C GLY A 368 -28.34 0.12 8.24
N ASP A 369 -28.24 1.47 8.11
CA ASP A 369 -27.61 2.33 9.12
C ASP A 369 -27.99 1.97 10.55
N ALA A 370 -27.06 1.37 11.27
CA ALA A 370 -27.27 1.00 12.67
C ALA A 370 -27.54 2.25 13.49
N LYS A 371 -28.57 2.21 14.33
CA LYS A 371 -28.94 3.30 15.24
C LYS A 371 -28.26 3.06 16.57
N VAL A 372 -27.25 3.87 16.85
CA VAL A 372 -26.35 3.75 18.00
C VAL A 372 -26.68 4.82 19.04
N HIS A 373 -26.61 4.47 20.32
CA HIS A 373 -26.64 5.45 21.40
C HIS A 373 -25.64 5.08 22.50
N ASN A 374 -24.70 5.97 22.75
CA ASN A 374 -23.67 5.88 23.78
C ASN A 374 -24.03 6.82 24.94
N PHE A 375 -24.39 6.25 26.08
CA PHE A 375 -24.76 7.04 27.27
C PHE A 375 -23.60 7.88 27.82
N THR A 376 -22.35 7.46 27.57
CA THR A 376 -21.15 8.21 27.98
C THR A 376 -21.08 9.57 27.29
N GLU A 377 -21.41 9.62 26.02
CA GLU A 377 -21.33 10.81 25.18
C GLU A 377 -22.62 11.65 25.25
N SER A 378 -23.76 11.02 25.07
CA SER A 378 -25.02 11.70 24.80
C SER A 378 -26.02 11.70 25.99
N GLY A 379 -25.66 11.02 27.09
CA GLY A 379 -26.59 10.93 28.24
C GLY A 379 -27.94 10.32 27.83
N THR A 380 -29.03 11.06 27.99
CA THR A 380 -30.39 10.63 27.56
C THR A 380 -30.84 11.32 26.26
N THR A 381 -30.01 12.14 25.65
CA THR A 381 -30.37 12.87 24.41
C THR A 381 -30.12 11.97 23.20
N SER A 382 -31.13 11.73 22.39
CA SER A 382 -31.03 10.93 21.16
C SER A 382 -32.09 11.34 20.16
N ASP A 383 -31.72 11.40 18.87
CA ASP A 383 -32.65 11.69 17.78
C ASP A 383 -33.49 10.45 17.38
N PHE A 384 -33.06 9.25 17.81
CA PHE A 384 -33.71 7.99 17.45
C PHE A 384 -34.43 7.31 18.62
N TYR A 385 -33.81 7.33 19.81
CA TYR A 385 -34.35 6.70 21.00
C TYR A 385 -35.04 7.72 21.91
N SER A 386 -36.30 7.45 22.29
CA SER A 386 -36.96 8.19 23.35
C SER A 386 -36.57 7.56 24.69
N ILE A 387 -35.72 8.23 25.45
CA ILE A 387 -35.11 7.69 26.68
C ILE A 387 -35.66 8.44 27.89
N THR A 388 -36.23 7.68 28.82
CA THR A 388 -36.67 8.16 30.13
C THR A 388 -35.89 7.42 31.23
N GLY A 389 -35.33 8.16 32.18
CA GLY A 389 -34.56 7.58 33.29
C GLY A 389 -33.40 8.47 33.72
N SER A 390 -32.68 8.04 34.73
CA SER A 390 -31.55 8.79 35.30
C SER A 390 -30.23 8.17 34.90
N THR A 391 -29.28 9.00 34.44
CA THR A 391 -27.91 8.56 34.18
C THR A 391 -27.00 8.72 35.39
N ALA A 392 -25.89 7.97 35.41
CA ALA A 392 -24.89 8.05 36.46
C ALA A 392 -23.50 7.73 35.93
N THR A 393 -22.49 8.44 36.46
CA THR A 393 -21.05 8.17 36.23
C THR A 393 -20.40 7.40 37.37
N SER A 394 -21.06 7.33 38.52
CA SER A 394 -20.57 6.65 39.76
C SER A 394 -20.84 5.14 39.79
N ARG A 395 -21.26 4.55 38.67
CA ARG A 395 -21.65 3.12 38.59
C ARG A 395 -20.57 2.24 37.93
N GLY A 396 -19.35 2.70 37.88
CA GLY A 396 -18.24 1.98 37.24
C GLY A 396 -18.25 2.13 35.72
N THR A 397 -17.57 1.23 35.02
CA THR A 397 -17.37 1.27 33.57
C THR A 397 -17.79 -0.03 32.90
N ALA A 398 -18.01 0.02 31.59
CA ALA A 398 -18.16 -1.15 30.74
C ALA A 398 -17.25 -0.97 29.51
N THR A 399 -16.89 -2.06 28.84
CA THR A 399 -16.14 -2.04 27.59
C THR A 399 -16.96 -2.72 26.48
N TYR A 400 -16.99 -2.12 25.31
CA TYR A 400 -17.67 -2.71 24.16
C TYR A 400 -17.01 -2.23 22.86
N ASN A 401 -16.61 -3.17 21.99
CA ASN A 401 -15.95 -2.90 20.71
C ASN A 401 -14.79 -1.87 20.82
N GLY A 402 -13.92 -2.03 21.83
CA GLY A 402 -12.79 -1.14 22.07
C GLY A 402 -13.14 0.20 22.74
N LEU A 403 -14.42 0.49 22.97
CA LEU A 403 -14.85 1.69 23.67
C LEU A 403 -14.84 1.50 25.20
N THR A 404 -14.39 2.50 25.94
CA THR A 404 -14.54 2.58 27.39
C THR A 404 -15.75 3.45 27.73
N LEU A 405 -16.77 2.84 28.30
CA LEU A 405 -18.06 3.48 28.61
C LEU A 405 -18.10 3.83 30.11
N THR A 406 -18.25 5.11 30.44
CA THR A 406 -18.12 5.65 31.81
C THR A 406 -19.40 6.20 32.40
N LYS A 407 -20.47 6.34 31.60
CA LYS A 407 -21.77 6.81 32.04
C LYS A 407 -22.85 5.80 31.61
N CYS A 408 -23.77 5.48 32.49
CA CYS A 408 -24.84 4.54 32.24
C CYS A 408 -26.22 5.13 32.46
N LEU A 409 -27.24 4.53 31.87
CA LEU A 409 -28.64 4.67 32.28
C LEU A 409 -28.95 3.65 33.36
N LYS A 410 -29.46 4.10 34.50
CA LYS A 410 -29.90 3.19 35.58
C LYS A 410 -31.23 2.56 35.18
N MET A 411 -31.31 1.21 35.16
CA MET A 411 -32.53 0.49 34.88
C MET A 411 -33.41 0.43 36.14
N GLU A 412 -34.19 1.48 36.34
CA GLU A 412 -35.14 1.67 37.47
C GLU A 412 -36.58 1.47 37.00
N SER A 413 -37.56 1.45 37.94
CA SER A 413 -38.96 1.19 37.61
C SER A 413 -39.55 2.24 36.66
N SER A 414 -39.04 3.47 36.71
CA SER A 414 -39.41 4.57 35.81
C SER A 414 -38.62 4.60 34.49
N THR A 415 -37.62 3.74 34.33
CA THR A 415 -36.76 3.74 33.13
C THR A 415 -37.45 3.06 31.96
N SER A 416 -37.44 3.76 30.82
CA SER A 416 -38.01 3.26 29.58
C SER A 416 -37.22 3.81 28.39
N ILE A 417 -36.91 2.95 27.42
CA ILE A 417 -36.37 3.32 26.14
C ILE A 417 -37.34 2.86 25.06
N LYS A 418 -37.74 3.77 24.19
CA LYS A 418 -38.70 3.49 23.11
C LYS A 418 -38.11 3.93 21.76
N PHE A 419 -38.37 3.17 20.72
CA PHE A 419 -38.07 3.55 19.34
C PHE A 419 -38.96 2.79 18.37
N THR A 420 -38.96 3.21 17.10
CA THR A 420 -39.67 2.48 16.05
C THR A 420 -38.63 1.81 15.15
N ALA A 421 -38.61 0.48 15.16
CA ALA A 421 -37.77 -0.30 14.26
C ALA A 421 -38.30 -0.20 12.83
N SER A 422 -37.48 0.29 11.92
CA SER A 422 -37.83 0.49 10.49
C SER A 422 -38.04 -0.83 9.75
N SER A 423 -37.38 -1.89 10.17
CA SER A 423 -37.50 -3.26 9.68
C SER A 423 -37.36 -4.25 10.86
N ALA A 424 -37.45 -5.55 10.61
CA ALA A 424 -36.94 -6.53 11.56
C ALA A 424 -35.43 -6.31 11.75
N GLY A 425 -34.86 -6.63 12.89
CA GLY A 425 -33.44 -6.38 13.13
C GLY A 425 -32.95 -6.92 14.46
N LYS A 426 -31.70 -6.65 14.78
CA LYS A 426 -31.10 -7.02 16.08
C LYS A 426 -30.97 -5.78 16.97
N LEU A 427 -31.41 -5.94 18.22
CA LEU A 427 -31.21 -4.95 19.28
C LEU A 427 -30.15 -5.49 20.23
N THR A 428 -29.01 -4.77 20.33
CA THR A 428 -27.94 -5.09 21.29
C THR A 428 -27.90 -4.06 22.40
N LEU A 429 -27.85 -4.53 23.63
CA LEU A 429 -27.78 -3.75 24.86
C LEU A 429 -26.51 -4.15 25.61
N VAL A 430 -25.71 -3.18 26.07
CA VAL A 430 -24.47 -3.42 26.81
C VAL A 430 -24.58 -2.93 28.23
N PHE A 431 -24.43 -3.86 29.16
CA PHE A 431 -24.56 -3.64 30.60
C PHE A 431 -23.21 -3.86 31.28
N GLY A 432 -23.05 -3.25 32.47
CA GLY A 432 -21.80 -3.40 33.22
C GLY A 432 -21.74 -2.52 34.46
N GLY A 433 -20.52 -2.14 34.83
CA GLY A 433 -20.24 -1.30 35.97
C GLY A 433 -20.15 -2.07 37.27
N THR A 434 -20.45 -1.39 38.39
CA THR A 434 -20.35 -1.95 39.75
C THR A 434 -21.37 -3.06 40.07
N THR A 435 -22.38 -3.20 39.26
CA THR A 435 -23.39 -4.27 39.39
C THR A 435 -23.18 -5.31 38.30
N ALA A 436 -22.89 -6.55 38.70
CA ALA A 436 -22.75 -7.64 37.75
C ALA A 436 -24.03 -7.81 36.94
N ALA A 437 -23.94 -7.75 35.63
CA ALA A 437 -25.08 -7.80 34.72
C ALA A 437 -25.41 -9.23 34.24
N SER A 438 -24.42 -10.13 34.27
CA SER A 438 -24.56 -11.52 33.85
C SER A 438 -25.71 -12.21 34.57
N GLY A 439 -26.59 -12.89 33.82
CA GLY A 439 -27.74 -13.61 34.36
C GLY A 439 -28.89 -12.73 34.79
N LYS A 440 -28.75 -11.41 34.83
CA LYS A 440 -29.82 -10.46 35.15
C LYS A 440 -30.79 -10.31 34.00
N LYS A 441 -31.98 -9.80 34.28
CA LYS A 441 -33.08 -9.69 33.32
C LYS A 441 -33.35 -8.24 32.94
N VAL A 442 -33.68 -8.04 31.66
CA VAL A 442 -34.26 -6.82 31.11
C VAL A 442 -35.51 -7.19 30.29
N LYS A 443 -36.48 -6.32 30.22
CA LYS A 443 -37.68 -6.57 29.41
C LYS A 443 -37.60 -5.87 28.07
N VAL A 444 -37.77 -6.63 26.99
CA VAL A 444 -37.91 -6.10 25.63
C VAL A 444 -39.33 -6.44 25.16
N ASN A 445 -40.12 -5.44 24.81
CA ASN A 445 -41.54 -5.57 24.47
C ASN A 445 -42.34 -6.38 25.51
N GLY A 446 -42.08 -6.12 26.81
CA GLY A 446 -42.71 -6.81 27.92
C GLY A 446 -42.13 -8.21 28.23
N THR A 447 -41.38 -8.82 27.34
CA THR A 447 -40.78 -10.15 27.50
C THR A 447 -39.46 -10.07 28.24
N SER A 448 -39.27 -10.84 29.31
CA SER A 448 -37.99 -10.92 30.02
C SER A 448 -36.93 -11.63 29.19
N LYS A 449 -35.79 -10.99 29.08
CA LYS A 449 -34.56 -11.50 28.40
C LYS A 449 -33.41 -11.50 29.39
N THR A 450 -32.52 -12.48 29.29
CA THR A 450 -31.40 -12.64 30.22
C THR A 450 -30.12 -12.10 29.57
N VAL A 451 -29.38 -11.28 30.31
CA VAL A 451 -28.07 -10.73 29.88
C VAL A 451 -27.01 -11.84 29.90
N GLY A 452 -26.19 -11.89 28.86
CA GLY A 452 -25.12 -12.86 28.72
C GLY A 452 -23.99 -12.69 29.74
N SER A 453 -23.08 -13.66 29.77
CA SER A 453 -21.91 -13.66 30.67
C SER A 453 -20.92 -12.53 30.37
N ASP A 454 -20.93 -12.03 29.18
CA ASP A 454 -20.13 -10.90 28.69
C ASP A 454 -20.74 -9.52 29.00
N GLY A 455 -21.88 -9.49 29.66
CA GLY A 455 -22.59 -8.25 29.94
C GLY A 455 -23.42 -7.73 28.77
N THR A 456 -23.55 -8.48 27.69
CA THR A 456 -24.33 -8.06 26.50
C THR A 456 -25.66 -8.83 26.43
N LEU A 457 -26.64 -8.21 25.78
CA LEU A 457 -27.90 -8.86 25.40
C LEU A 457 -28.21 -8.47 23.95
N THR A 458 -28.23 -9.45 23.06
CA THR A 458 -28.71 -9.26 21.69
C THR A 458 -29.99 -10.02 21.47
N VAL A 459 -31.02 -9.35 20.98
CA VAL A 459 -32.35 -9.93 20.70
C VAL A 459 -32.86 -9.51 19.34
N ASP A 460 -33.60 -10.39 18.68
CA ASP A 460 -34.31 -10.04 17.47
C ASP A 460 -35.55 -9.22 17.79
N VAL A 461 -35.76 -8.15 17.04
CA VAL A 461 -36.94 -7.28 17.13
C VAL A 461 -37.62 -7.20 15.77
N ALA A 462 -38.93 -7.25 15.76
CA ALA A 462 -39.74 -7.09 14.55
C ALA A 462 -39.85 -5.61 14.17
N LYS A 463 -40.22 -5.34 12.93
CA LYS A 463 -40.58 -3.98 12.46
C LYS A 463 -41.71 -3.43 13.34
N GLY A 464 -41.60 -2.19 13.78
CA GLY A 464 -42.60 -1.50 14.57
C GLY A 464 -42.07 -1.00 15.91
N ALA A 465 -42.96 -0.71 16.83
CA ALA A 465 -42.62 -0.15 18.14
C ALA A 465 -41.83 -1.15 18.99
N VAL A 466 -40.70 -0.68 19.54
CA VAL A 466 -39.87 -1.44 20.50
C VAL A 466 -39.76 -0.68 21.79
N THR A 467 -39.89 -1.39 22.90
CA THR A 467 -39.79 -0.82 24.24
C THR A 467 -38.84 -1.66 25.09
N VAL A 468 -37.87 -1.01 25.74
CA VAL A 468 -36.95 -1.63 26.69
C VAL A 468 -37.25 -1.06 28.09
N THR A 469 -37.50 -1.94 29.07
CA THR A 469 -37.80 -1.56 30.44
C THR A 469 -37.05 -2.44 31.43
N LYS A 470 -37.09 -2.05 32.72
CA LYS A 470 -36.49 -2.79 33.81
C LYS A 470 -37.02 -4.23 33.89
N GLY A 471 -36.10 -5.18 34.02
CA GLY A 471 -36.31 -6.47 34.68
C GLY A 471 -35.69 -6.41 36.07
N ASP A 472 -34.38 -6.50 36.15
CA ASP A 472 -33.58 -6.32 37.35
C ASP A 472 -32.94 -4.92 37.41
N ALA A 473 -32.43 -4.54 38.60
CA ALA A 473 -31.65 -3.31 38.76
C ALA A 473 -30.23 -3.53 38.21
N ILE A 474 -29.95 -3.01 37.00
CA ILE A 474 -28.67 -3.08 36.28
C ILE A 474 -28.37 -1.74 35.60
N ASN A 475 -27.17 -1.56 35.08
CA ASN A 475 -26.72 -0.33 34.46
C ASN A 475 -26.48 -0.56 32.96
N LEU A 476 -27.17 0.20 32.09
CA LEU A 476 -27.07 0.13 30.65
C LEU A 476 -26.13 1.24 30.16
N PHE A 477 -25.07 0.87 29.46
CA PHE A 477 -24.05 1.79 28.98
C PHE A 477 -24.16 2.12 27.48
N TYR A 478 -24.73 1.18 26.69
CA TYR A 478 -24.77 1.32 25.23
C TYR A 478 -25.95 0.58 24.65
N ILE A 479 -26.53 1.10 23.60
CA ILE A 479 -27.62 0.49 22.84
C ILE A 479 -27.39 0.68 21.34
N VAL A 480 -27.60 -0.39 20.57
CA VAL A 480 -27.61 -0.35 19.13
C VAL A 480 -28.73 -1.19 18.56
N TYR A 481 -29.49 -0.60 17.64
CA TYR A 481 -30.44 -1.32 16.82
C TYR A 481 -29.85 -1.39 15.39
N THR A 482 -29.70 -2.62 14.89
CA THR A 482 -29.24 -2.91 13.53
C THR A 482 -30.40 -3.47 12.73
N PRO A 483 -30.97 -2.73 11.76
CA PRO A 483 -32.02 -3.23 10.89
C PRO A 483 -31.50 -4.46 10.11
N SER A 484 -32.25 -5.56 10.09
CA SER A 484 -32.04 -6.60 9.11
C SER A 484 -32.68 -6.13 7.82
N GLY A 485 -31.89 -5.98 6.78
CA GLY A 485 -32.45 -5.88 5.44
C GLY A 485 -33.34 -7.10 5.20
N THR A 486 -34.51 -6.92 4.58
CA THR A 486 -35.30 -8.02 4.08
C THR A 486 -34.39 -8.93 3.28
N LEU A 487 -34.37 -10.24 3.60
CA LEU A 487 -33.79 -11.27 2.76
C LEU A 487 -34.56 -11.25 1.42
N GLU A 488 -34.14 -10.36 0.52
CA GLU A 488 -34.34 -10.57 -0.89
C GLU A 488 -33.26 -11.54 -1.36
N THR A 489 -33.67 -12.56 -2.07
CA THR A 489 -32.82 -13.58 -2.68
C THR A 489 -31.54 -12.93 -3.23
N THR A 490 -30.40 -13.44 -2.80
CA THR A 490 -29.06 -12.99 -3.15
C THR A 490 -28.95 -12.61 -4.61
N HIS A 491 -28.99 -11.32 -4.87
CA HIS A 491 -28.71 -10.74 -6.16
C HIS A 491 -27.26 -10.27 -6.18
N THR A 492 -26.43 -10.92 -6.96
CA THR A 492 -25.07 -10.47 -7.19
C THR A 492 -25.10 -9.37 -8.22
N HIS A 493 -24.76 -8.14 -7.81
CA HIS A 493 -24.69 -7.01 -8.73
C HIS A 493 -23.50 -7.16 -9.68
N LYS A 494 -23.79 -7.12 -10.96
CA LYS A 494 -22.77 -6.96 -12.01
C LYS A 494 -23.03 -5.61 -12.68
N TYR A 495 -22.10 -4.68 -12.52
CA TYR A 495 -22.24 -3.34 -13.07
C TYR A 495 -21.52 -3.23 -14.42
N GLU A 496 -22.16 -2.54 -15.35
CA GLU A 496 -21.52 -2.01 -16.54
C GLU A 496 -21.48 -0.49 -16.44
N SER A 497 -20.35 0.10 -16.78
CA SER A 497 -20.17 1.54 -16.78
C SER A 497 -20.35 2.09 -18.19
N LYS A 498 -20.99 3.25 -18.29
CA LYS A 498 -21.15 3.99 -19.55
C LYS A 498 -20.97 5.47 -19.32
N ILE A 499 -20.21 6.13 -20.17
CA ILE A 499 -20.14 7.59 -20.18
C ILE A 499 -21.49 8.12 -20.66
N THR A 500 -22.20 8.81 -19.78
CA THR A 500 -23.52 9.43 -20.08
C THR A 500 -23.43 10.91 -20.37
N LYS A 501 -22.33 11.56 -19.93
CA LYS A 501 -21.96 12.90 -20.32
C LYS A 501 -20.45 12.94 -20.57
N GLN A 502 -20.02 13.37 -21.73
CA GLN A 502 -18.59 13.58 -22.02
C GLN A 502 -18.02 14.72 -21.19
N ALA A 503 -16.76 14.53 -20.72
CA ALA A 503 -16.03 15.61 -20.09
C ALA A 503 -15.59 16.64 -21.14
N THR A 504 -15.57 17.91 -20.76
CA THR A 504 -15.01 19.01 -21.56
C THR A 504 -13.81 19.61 -20.84
N CYS A 505 -13.10 20.54 -21.47
CA CYS A 505 -11.99 21.23 -20.83
C CYS A 505 -12.40 22.02 -19.56
N THR A 506 -13.68 22.34 -19.45
CA THR A 506 -14.23 23.18 -18.35
C THR A 506 -15.22 22.44 -17.46
N GLU A 507 -15.78 21.32 -17.92
CA GLU A 507 -16.78 20.56 -17.17
C GLU A 507 -16.40 19.08 -17.04
N ALA A 508 -16.67 18.50 -15.89
CA ALA A 508 -16.52 17.06 -15.68
C ALA A 508 -17.59 16.29 -16.46
N GLY A 509 -17.19 15.16 -17.02
CA GLY A 509 -18.11 14.18 -17.58
C GLY A 509 -18.85 13.40 -16.50
N VAL A 510 -19.79 12.56 -16.91
CA VAL A 510 -20.56 11.68 -16.01
C VAL A 510 -20.41 10.24 -16.49
N LEU A 511 -19.87 9.39 -15.61
CA LEU A 511 -19.79 7.95 -15.77
C LEU A 511 -20.92 7.31 -14.96
N THR A 512 -21.82 6.63 -15.64
CA THR A 512 -22.98 6.00 -15.03
C THR A 512 -22.80 4.49 -14.97
N TYR A 513 -22.95 3.92 -13.79
CA TYR A 513 -22.91 2.47 -13.55
C TYR A 513 -24.34 1.91 -13.54
N THR A 514 -24.60 0.90 -14.34
CA THR A 514 -25.91 0.22 -14.41
C THR A 514 -25.74 -1.25 -14.07
N CYS A 515 -26.51 -1.75 -13.11
CA CYS A 515 -26.52 -3.17 -12.82
C CYS A 515 -27.14 -3.96 -13.99
N THR A 516 -26.38 -4.89 -14.57
CA THR A 516 -26.78 -5.75 -15.69
C THR A 516 -27.09 -7.18 -15.25
N SER A 517 -27.08 -7.49 -13.95
CA SER A 517 -27.39 -8.83 -13.46
C SER A 517 -28.83 -9.23 -13.80
N THR A 518 -28.98 -10.45 -14.33
CA THR A 518 -30.26 -11.02 -14.73
C THR A 518 -30.91 -11.90 -13.67
N THR A 519 -30.24 -12.10 -12.50
CA THR A 519 -30.73 -12.93 -11.42
C THR A 519 -31.32 -12.08 -10.29
N GLY A 520 -32.58 -12.28 -9.95
CA GLY A 520 -33.28 -11.58 -8.88
C GLY A 520 -33.79 -10.18 -9.26
N THR A 521 -34.61 -9.56 -8.41
CA THR A 521 -35.05 -8.18 -8.55
C THR A 521 -33.97 -7.24 -7.98
N CYS A 522 -33.34 -6.45 -8.86
CA CYS A 522 -32.40 -5.41 -8.46
C CYS A 522 -33.16 -4.17 -7.97
N ASP A 523 -33.22 -3.96 -6.67
CA ASP A 523 -33.77 -2.76 -6.03
C ASP A 523 -32.83 -1.54 -6.16
N LYS A 524 -31.55 -1.78 -6.45
CA LYS A 524 -30.54 -0.78 -6.71
C LYS A 524 -30.27 -0.62 -8.23
N LYS A 525 -31.26 -0.28 -8.99
CA LYS A 525 -31.06 0.35 -10.32
C LYS A 525 -30.44 1.74 -10.19
N THR A 526 -29.73 2.02 -9.11
CA THR A 526 -29.08 3.28 -8.92
C THR A 526 -27.88 3.37 -9.83
N THR A 527 -28.09 4.10 -10.87
CA THR A 527 -27.07 4.85 -11.55
C THR A 527 -26.31 5.65 -10.50
N LYS A 528 -25.10 5.26 -10.21
CA LYS A 528 -24.18 6.10 -9.46
C LYS A 528 -23.49 6.97 -10.50
N ASP A 529 -23.89 8.22 -10.61
CA ASP A 529 -23.24 9.17 -11.48
C ASP A 529 -21.95 9.64 -10.81
N GLU A 530 -20.82 9.36 -11.42
CA GLU A 530 -19.52 9.83 -10.94
C GLU A 530 -18.96 10.85 -11.94
N PRO A 531 -18.54 12.03 -11.45
CA PRO A 531 -17.85 12.99 -12.30
C PRO A 531 -16.47 12.41 -12.68
N PHE A 532 -16.15 12.38 -13.97
CA PHE A 532 -14.82 12.05 -14.44
C PHE A 532 -14.25 13.18 -15.30
N ARG A 533 -12.93 13.31 -15.28
CA ARG A 533 -12.21 14.17 -16.22
C ARG A 533 -11.69 13.32 -17.35
N ALA A 534 -11.82 13.77 -18.58
CA ALA A 534 -11.19 13.13 -19.71
C ALA A 534 -9.68 13.04 -19.48
N THR A 535 -9.11 11.86 -19.69
CA THR A 535 -7.66 11.74 -19.86
C THR A 535 -7.25 12.47 -21.14
N TYR A 536 -5.96 12.82 -21.29
CA TYR A 536 -5.43 13.46 -22.49
C TYR A 536 -5.84 12.69 -23.76
N ASP A 537 -5.82 11.37 -23.70
CA ASP A 537 -6.17 10.51 -24.83
C ASP A 537 -7.64 10.59 -25.22
N ASN A 538 -8.55 10.60 -24.23
CA ASN A 538 -9.99 10.78 -24.47
C ASN A 538 -10.33 12.18 -24.98
N ALA A 539 -9.55 13.19 -24.56
CA ALA A 539 -9.71 14.56 -25.06
C ALA A 539 -9.19 14.68 -26.50
N MET A 540 -8.11 13.97 -26.85
CA MET A 540 -7.59 13.96 -28.22
C MET A 540 -8.46 13.16 -29.19
N GLU A 541 -9.10 12.07 -28.75
CA GLU A 541 -10.10 11.38 -29.56
C GLU A 541 -11.30 12.27 -29.88
N ALA A 542 -11.77 13.07 -28.90
CA ALA A 542 -12.88 14.01 -29.11
C ALA A 542 -12.50 15.23 -29.97
N ILE A 543 -11.22 15.57 -30.09
CA ILE A 543 -10.72 16.65 -30.95
C ILE A 543 -10.55 16.15 -32.41
N ASN A 544 -10.28 14.85 -32.60
CA ASN A 544 -10.04 14.25 -33.90
C ASN A 544 -11.30 13.59 -34.52
N ALA A 545 -12.42 13.56 -33.80
CA ALA A 545 -13.73 13.08 -34.25
C ALA A 545 -14.63 14.26 -34.68
#